data_f94085b190c752baabb7995b88d93313
#
_entry.id   f94085b190c752baabb7995b88d93313
#
_cell.length_a   1.000
_cell.length_b   1.000
_cell.length_c   1.000
_cell.angle_alpha   90.00
_cell.angle_beta   90.00
_cell.angle_gamma   90.00
#
_symmetry.space_group_name_H-M   'P 1'
#
loop_
_entity.id
_entity.type
_entity.pdbx_description
1 polymer ?
#
loop_
_entity_poly.entity_id
_entity_poly.type
_entity_poly.pdbx_seq_one_letter_code
_entity_poly.pdbx_strand_id
1 'polypeptide(L)'
;PEIGYFSLLNIESFIDYILLQELSKNVDAYRLSTYIYKDKESIDNRIYAGPIWDINHGYGNCNYGETWLTEGWLLEYNPEGGDQISFWWELLWNDTNFQTLFSERYQDLRSTIFSDNYINGIVDSITTHLGPSIDRNFSRWPLLGNYTWPNYYVFDSYEEEISYLKSWTSERLRWMDSELSTQITGDINLDGSVNVVDV
;
A
#
# COMPACT_ATOMS: atom_id res chain seq x y z
N PRO A 1 12.64 30.72 -4.57
CA PRO A 1 12.14 29.67 -3.71
C PRO A 1 10.86 29.14 -4.33
N GLU A 2 10.85 27.87 -4.70
CA GLU A 2 9.65 27.19 -5.17
C GLU A 2 8.66 27.12 -4.01
N ILE A 3 7.67 28.02 -4.05
CA ILE A 3 6.54 28.00 -3.13
C ILE A 3 5.53 27.04 -3.75
N GLY A 4 5.84 25.76 -3.67
CA GLY A 4 4.95 24.69 -4.06
C GLY A 4 4.49 23.90 -2.84
N TYR A 5 3.67 22.86 -3.06
CA TYR A 5 3.19 21.96 -2.00
C TYR A 5 4.33 21.30 -1.22
N PHE A 6 5.53 21.16 -1.78
CA PHE A 6 6.74 20.66 -1.11
C PHE A 6 7.11 21.45 0.16
N SER A 7 6.75 22.74 0.24
CA SER A 7 6.98 23.55 1.43
C SER A 7 5.89 23.39 2.49
N LEU A 8 4.73 22.85 2.12
CA LEU A 8 3.55 22.71 2.96
C LEU A 8 3.32 21.29 3.43
N LEU A 9 3.76 20.29 2.66
CA LEU A 9 3.59 18.88 2.96
C LEU A 9 4.93 18.23 3.34
N ASN A 10 4.89 17.31 4.28
CA ASN A 10 5.99 16.37 4.47
C ASN A 10 5.85 15.25 3.43
N ILE A 11 6.49 15.43 2.29
CA ILE A 11 6.35 14.56 1.12
C ILE A 11 6.68 13.11 1.44
N GLU A 12 7.71 12.85 2.23
CA GLU A 12 8.08 11.49 2.64
C GLU A 12 6.92 10.78 3.35
N SER A 13 6.22 11.46 4.26
CA SER A 13 5.07 10.88 4.95
C SER A 13 3.91 10.57 4.00
N PHE A 14 3.69 11.40 2.98
CA PHE A 14 2.67 11.15 1.96
C PHE A 14 3.05 9.98 1.06
N ILE A 15 4.30 9.88 0.66
CA ILE A 15 4.82 8.75 -0.12
C ILE A 15 4.69 7.45 0.68
N ASP A 16 5.17 7.41 1.92
CA ASP A 16 5.10 6.23 2.77
C ASP A 16 3.65 5.81 3.04
N TYR A 17 2.75 6.80 3.24
CA TYR A 17 1.31 6.55 3.38
C TYR A 17 0.73 5.90 2.12
N ILE A 18 0.98 6.46 0.94
CA ILE A 18 0.47 5.93 -0.34
C ILE A 18 1.07 4.53 -0.59
N LEU A 19 2.37 4.33 -0.37
CA LEU A 19 3.01 3.03 -0.55
C LEU A 19 2.36 1.93 0.29
N LEU A 20 2.01 2.21 1.55
CA LEU A 20 1.33 1.25 2.43
C LEU A 20 -0.12 1.00 2.00
N GLN A 21 -0.86 2.04 1.58
CA GLN A 21 -2.22 1.89 1.10
C GLN A 21 -2.27 1.14 -0.23
N GLU A 22 -1.35 1.42 -1.15
CA GLU A 22 -1.26 0.70 -2.42
C GLU A 22 -0.74 -0.73 -2.26
N LEU A 23 0.23 -0.98 -1.37
CA LEU A 23 0.68 -2.34 -1.08
C LEU A 23 -0.46 -3.19 -0.51
N SER A 24 -1.21 -2.66 0.44
CA SER A 24 -2.35 -3.37 1.03
C SER A 24 -3.59 -3.36 0.13
N LYS A 25 -3.67 -2.47 -0.83
CA LYS A 25 -4.85 -2.17 -1.66
C LYS A 25 -6.11 -2.06 -0.79
N ASN A 26 -6.01 -1.25 0.27
CA ASN A 26 -7.07 -1.04 1.24
C ASN A 26 -8.25 -0.28 0.61
N VAL A 27 -9.40 -0.90 0.51
CA VAL A 27 -10.59 -0.35 -0.18
C VAL A 27 -11.07 1.00 0.40
N ASP A 28 -10.75 1.29 1.65
CA ASP A 28 -11.13 2.53 2.33
C ASP A 28 -10.04 3.62 2.25
N ALA A 29 -8.92 3.31 1.62
CA ALA A 29 -7.84 4.28 1.45
C ALA A 29 -8.31 5.55 0.75
N TYR A 30 -7.67 6.68 1.10
CA TYR A 30 -7.86 8.00 0.49
C TYR A 30 -9.22 8.68 0.74
N ARG A 31 -10.21 7.98 1.30
CA ARG A 31 -11.57 8.48 1.54
C ARG A 31 -12.08 8.28 2.97
N LEU A 32 -11.93 7.04 3.47
CA LEU A 32 -12.26 6.65 4.85
C LEU A 32 -10.97 6.26 5.56
N SER A 33 -11.00 6.09 6.87
CA SER A 33 -9.82 5.63 7.64
C SER A 33 -8.52 6.37 7.28
N THR A 34 -8.65 7.61 6.75
CA THR A 34 -7.56 8.44 6.26
C THR A 34 -7.34 9.60 7.21
N TYR A 35 -6.14 9.71 7.75
CA TYR A 35 -5.77 10.75 8.69
C TYR A 35 -4.63 11.59 8.13
N ILE A 36 -4.72 12.89 8.38
CA ILE A 36 -3.64 13.84 8.20
C ILE A 36 -3.50 14.67 9.45
N TYR A 37 -2.31 15.10 9.77
CA TYR A 37 -2.08 15.97 10.93
C TYR A 37 -1.03 17.04 10.64
N LYS A 38 -1.05 18.08 11.46
CA LYS A 38 -0.04 19.12 11.48
C LYS A 38 0.37 19.34 12.93
N ASP A 39 1.66 19.35 13.19
CA ASP A 39 2.18 19.72 14.50
C ASP A 39 2.18 21.25 14.67
N LYS A 40 2.52 21.70 15.85
CA LYS A 40 2.72 23.14 16.11
C LYS A 40 3.92 23.66 15.35
N GLU A 41 3.88 24.92 14.93
CA GLU A 41 4.91 25.57 14.11
C GLU A 41 6.32 25.49 14.69
N SER A 42 6.45 25.42 16.03
CA SER A 42 7.75 25.31 16.69
C SER A 42 8.41 23.93 16.53
N ILE A 43 7.69 22.92 16.01
CA ILE A 43 8.18 21.56 15.73
C ILE A 43 8.33 21.39 14.22
N ASP A 44 7.23 21.42 13.50
CA ASP A 44 7.21 21.38 12.03
C ASP A 44 5.93 22.05 11.50
N ASN A 45 6.09 22.95 10.53
CA ASN A 45 4.97 23.68 9.94
C ASN A 45 4.32 22.94 8.77
N ARG A 46 4.76 21.72 8.44
CA ARG A 46 4.23 20.91 7.34
C ARG A 46 3.07 20.04 7.81
N ILE A 47 2.28 19.63 6.84
CA ILE A 47 1.19 18.64 6.99
C ILE A 47 1.75 17.26 6.73
N TYR A 48 1.34 16.28 7.50
CA TYR A 48 1.76 14.89 7.42
C TYR A 48 0.56 14.00 7.10
N ALA A 49 0.76 12.97 6.28
CA ALA A 49 -0.18 11.86 6.10
C ALA A 49 0.06 10.79 7.18
N GLY A 50 -1.01 10.20 7.69
CA GLY A 50 -0.96 9.17 8.74
C GLY A 50 -1.65 9.59 10.03
N PRO A 51 -1.68 8.69 11.02
CA PRO A 51 -1.16 7.32 10.97
C PRO A 51 -1.97 6.40 10.05
N ILE A 52 -1.36 5.27 9.68
CA ILE A 52 -2.09 4.18 9.01
C ILE A 52 -3.10 3.59 9.99
N TRP A 53 -4.33 3.38 9.52
CA TRP A 53 -5.43 2.92 10.35
C TRP A 53 -6.38 2.03 9.54
N ASP A 54 -6.85 0.95 10.16
CA ASP A 54 -8.00 0.14 9.74
C ASP A 54 -7.84 -0.48 8.33
N ILE A 55 -6.73 -1.19 8.11
CA ILE A 55 -6.42 -1.83 6.82
C ILE A 55 -6.89 -3.29 6.73
N ASN A 56 -7.86 -3.70 7.56
CA ASN A 56 -8.41 -5.05 7.60
C ASN A 56 -9.15 -5.44 6.31
N HIS A 57 -9.57 -4.50 5.50
CA HIS A 57 -10.17 -4.70 4.18
C HIS A 57 -9.16 -4.63 3.02
N GLY A 58 -7.87 -4.70 3.35
CA GLY A 58 -6.78 -4.81 2.40
C GLY A 58 -6.32 -6.25 2.15
N TYR A 59 -5.21 -6.38 1.43
CA TYR A 59 -4.54 -7.66 1.16
C TYR A 59 -5.44 -8.71 0.48
N GLY A 60 -6.31 -8.25 -0.42
CA GLY A 60 -7.24 -9.11 -1.14
C GLY A 60 -8.44 -9.60 -0.33
N ASN A 61 -8.62 -9.11 0.88
CA ASN A 61 -9.70 -9.58 1.77
C ASN A 61 -11.08 -8.94 1.52
N CYS A 62 -11.24 -8.10 0.51
CA CYS A 62 -12.51 -7.41 0.27
C CYS A 62 -13.11 -7.79 -1.08
N ASN A 63 -14.43 -7.99 -1.14
CA ASN A 63 -15.16 -8.42 -2.34
C ASN A 63 -15.76 -7.27 -3.17
N TYR A 64 -15.31 -6.04 -2.94
CA TYR A 64 -15.70 -4.86 -3.73
C TYR A 64 -14.48 -3.96 -3.97
N GLY A 65 -14.63 -2.99 -4.88
CA GLY A 65 -13.54 -2.09 -5.23
C GLY A 65 -12.35 -2.73 -5.94
N GLU A 66 -12.53 -3.93 -6.50
CA GLU A 66 -11.47 -4.70 -7.18
C GLU A 66 -10.22 -4.94 -6.32
N THR A 67 -10.33 -4.82 -4.99
CA THR A 67 -9.19 -4.90 -4.08
C THR A 67 -8.67 -6.33 -3.88
N TRP A 68 -9.42 -7.35 -4.36
CA TRP A 68 -8.93 -8.73 -4.44
C TRP A 68 -7.90 -8.95 -5.56
N LEU A 69 -7.89 -8.06 -6.58
CA LEU A 69 -6.91 -8.11 -7.66
C LEU A 69 -5.57 -7.56 -7.17
N THR A 70 -4.50 -8.23 -7.54
CA THR A 70 -3.14 -7.76 -7.21
C THR A 70 -2.67 -6.62 -8.11
N GLU A 71 -3.33 -6.38 -9.22
CA GLU A 71 -3.03 -5.38 -10.24
C GLU A 71 -3.82 -4.08 -10.02
N GLY A 72 -3.37 -3.00 -10.66
CA GLY A 72 -4.00 -1.68 -10.67
C GLY A 72 -3.73 -0.85 -9.42
N TRP A 73 -3.57 0.47 -9.61
CA TRP A 73 -3.45 1.44 -8.52
C TRP A 73 -4.83 1.78 -7.96
N LEU A 74 -4.96 1.79 -6.65
CA LEU A 74 -6.22 2.15 -6.00
C LEU A 74 -6.51 3.65 -6.18
N LEU A 75 -5.47 4.48 -6.25
CA LEU A 75 -5.59 5.92 -6.57
C LEU A 75 -6.22 6.18 -7.94
N GLU A 76 -6.08 5.26 -8.89
CA GLU A 76 -6.63 5.36 -10.24
C GLU A 76 -8.01 4.68 -10.36
N TYR A 77 -8.43 3.96 -9.33
CA TYR A 77 -9.72 3.29 -9.31
C TYR A 77 -10.84 4.31 -9.12
N ASN A 78 -11.55 4.60 -10.21
CA ASN A 78 -12.70 5.50 -10.22
C ASN A 78 -13.96 4.73 -10.69
N PRO A 79 -14.69 4.08 -9.78
CA PRO A 79 -15.92 3.37 -10.14
C PRO A 79 -16.98 4.38 -10.62
N GLU A 80 -17.75 3.98 -11.63
CA GLU A 80 -18.82 4.81 -12.20
C GLU A 80 -19.72 5.42 -11.11
N GLY A 81 -19.70 6.72 -10.98
CA GLY A 81 -20.57 7.50 -10.09
C GLY A 81 -20.05 7.79 -8.67
N GLY A 82 -18.78 7.57 -8.38
CA GLY A 82 -18.26 7.80 -7.05
C GLY A 82 -17.00 8.65 -6.99
N ASP A 83 -17.14 9.96 -6.85
CA ASP A 83 -16.06 10.86 -6.40
C ASP A 83 -15.71 10.55 -4.93
N GLN A 84 -15.04 9.42 -4.68
CA GLN A 84 -14.78 9.00 -3.31
C GLN A 84 -13.38 9.36 -2.84
N ILE A 85 -12.44 9.57 -3.77
CA ILE A 85 -11.08 9.99 -3.49
C ILE A 85 -11.02 11.51 -3.59
N SER A 86 -10.47 12.16 -2.56
CA SER A 86 -10.32 13.62 -2.57
C SER A 86 -9.38 14.05 -3.68
N PHE A 87 -9.76 15.06 -4.45
CA PHE A 87 -9.07 15.55 -5.67
C PHE A 87 -7.57 15.83 -5.49
N TRP A 88 -7.14 16.17 -4.31
CA TRP A 88 -5.75 16.50 -4.01
C TRP A 88 -4.81 15.27 -3.98
N TRP A 89 -5.34 14.06 -3.75
CA TRP A 89 -4.57 12.83 -3.94
C TRP A 89 -4.22 12.61 -5.40
N GLU A 90 -5.20 12.83 -6.30
CA GLU A 90 -5.01 12.73 -7.73
C GLU A 90 -3.99 13.79 -8.23
N LEU A 91 -4.03 15.00 -7.67
CA LEU A 91 -3.06 16.05 -8.03
C LEU A 91 -1.63 15.66 -7.64
N LEU A 92 -1.43 15.03 -6.47
CA LEU A 92 -0.12 14.51 -6.07
C LEU A 92 0.31 13.36 -6.98
N TRP A 93 -0.59 12.43 -7.25
CA TRP A 93 -0.31 11.25 -8.09
C TRP A 93 0.08 11.62 -9.53
N ASN A 94 -0.49 12.68 -10.07
CA ASN A 94 -0.20 13.16 -11.43
C ASN A 94 1.02 14.10 -11.51
N ASP A 95 1.67 14.42 -10.38
CA ASP A 95 2.88 15.26 -10.39
C ASP A 95 4.12 14.39 -10.64
N THR A 96 4.86 14.70 -11.73
CA THR A 96 6.02 13.92 -12.14
C THR A 96 7.13 13.88 -11.10
N ASN A 97 7.36 14.98 -10.36
CA ASN A 97 8.38 14.98 -9.30
C ASN A 97 7.96 14.08 -8.14
N PHE A 98 6.66 14.09 -7.79
CA PHE A 98 6.12 13.20 -6.77
C PHE A 98 6.26 11.73 -7.20
N GLN A 99 5.93 11.39 -8.43
CA GLN A 99 6.07 10.02 -8.95
C GLN A 99 7.52 9.55 -8.96
N THR A 100 8.46 10.43 -9.30
CA THR A 100 9.89 10.11 -9.22
C THR A 100 10.30 9.76 -7.79
N LEU A 101 9.99 10.61 -6.81
CA LEU A 101 10.30 10.36 -5.40
C LEU A 101 9.58 9.12 -4.86
N PHE A 102 8.35 8.88 -5.29
CA PHE A 102 7.57 7.69 -4.95
C PHE A 102 8.26 6.40 -5.45
N SER A 103 8.71 6.41 -6.69
CA SER A 103 9.42 5.29 -7.31
C SER A 103 10.75 5.01 -6.60
N GLU A 104 11.56 6.05 -6.38
CA GLU A 104 12.83 5.94 -5.65
C GLU A 104 12.61 5.36 -4.24
N ARG A 105 11.62 5.89 -3.51
CA ARG A 105 11.31 5.40 -2.16
C ARG A 105 10.82 3.95 -2.17
N TYR A 106 10.02 3.58 -3.16
CA TYR A 106 9.60 2.19 -3.32
C TYR A 106 10.81 1.26 -3.50
N GLN A 107 11.77 1.60 -4.37
CA GLN A 107 12.96 0.79 -4.61
C GLN A 107 13.80 0.61 -3.33
N ASP A 108 13.97 1.67 -2.56
CA ASP A 108 14.66 1.59 -1.26
C ASP A 108 13.95 0.61 -0.31
N LEU A 109 12.64 0.74 -0.17
CA LEU A 109 11.85 -0.13 0.69
C LEU A 109 11.80 -1.56 0.16
N ARG A 110 11.69 -1.75 -1.17
CA ARG A 110 11.65 -3.06 -1.81
C ARG A 110 12.93 -3.86 -1.59
N SER A 111 14.06 -3.17 -1.55
CA SER A 111 15.36 -3.77 -1.24
C SER A 111 15.51 -4.19 0.24
N THR A 112 14.60 -3.74 1.13
CA THR A 112 14.69 -3.90 2.58
C THR A 112 13.39 -4.45 3.19
N ILE A 113 12.58 -3.57 3.76
CA ILE A 113 11.39 -3.96 4.56
C ILE A 113 10.19 -4.40 3.71
N PHE A 114 10.15 -4.08 2.42
CA PHE A 114 9.17 -4.60 1.46
C PHE A 114 9.65 -5.86 0.73
N SER A 115 10.80 -6.42 1.10
CA SER A 115 11.22 -7.70 0.53
C SER A 115 10.27 -8.82 0.99
N ASP A 116 10.02 -9.78 0.08
CA ASP A 116 9.17 -10.95 0.38
C ASP A 116 9.65 -11.68 1.64
N ASN A 117 10.96 -11.82 1.80
CA ASN A 117 11.54 -12.47 2.97
C ASN A 117 11.24 -11.73 4.27
N TYR A 118 11.33 -10.39 4.26
CA TYR A 118 11.08 -9.59 5.45
C TYR A 118 9.60 -9.63 5.84
N ILE A 119 8.69 -9.41 4.88
CA ILE A 119 7.24 -9.42 5.13
C ILE A 119 6.79 -10.81 5.59
N ASN A 120 7.21 -11.87 4.89
CA ASN A 120 6.89 -13.25 5.29
C ASN A 120 7.43 -13.57 6.67
N GLY A 121 8.64 -13.10 7.00
CA GLY A 121 9.24 -13.26 8.32
C GLY A 121 8.43 -12.58 9.44
N ILE A 122 7.87 -11.39 9.19
CA ILE A 122 6.95 -10.72 10.13
C ILE A 122 5.69 -11.56 10.32
N VAL A 123 5.05 -12.01 9.24
CA VAL A 123 3.83 -12.84 9.30
C VAL A 123 4.10 -14.10 10.11
N ASP A 124 5.19 -14.82 9.84
CA ASP A 124 5.58 -16.03 10.56
C ASP A 124 5.87 -15.77 12.05
N SER A 125 6.55 -14.68 12.34
CA SER A 125 6.84 -14.27 13.72
C SER A 125 5.57 -14.00 14.52
N ILE A 126 4.62 -13.25 13.93
CA ILE A 126 3.32 -12.95 14.55
C ILE A 126 2.52 -14.23 14.75
N THR A 127 2.41 -15.08 13.73
CA THR A 127 1.71 -16.38 13.80
C THR A 127 2.29 -17.26 14.89
N THR A 128 3.62 -17.34 14.96
CA THR A 128 4.32 -18.11 16.02
C THR A 128 4.02 -17.53 17.41
N HIS A 129 4.04 -16.20 17.55
CA HIS A 129 3.74 -15.54 18.82
C HIS A 129 2.30 -15.76 19.28
N LEU A 130 1.34 -15.75 18.36
CA LEU A 130 -0.06 -16.03 18.65
C LEU A 130 -0.26 -17.47 19.15
N GLY A 131 0.41 -18.45 18.57
CA GLY A 131 0.41 -19.84 18.99
C GLY A 131 -0.99 -20.37 19.35
N PRO A 132 -1.18 -21.00 20.51
CA PRO A 132 -2.48 -21.58 20.91
C PRO A 132 -3.63 -20.55 21.04
N SER A 133 -3.38 -19.26 20.92
CA SER A 133 -4.44 -18.24 20.92
C SER A 133 -5.28 -18.31 19.66
N ILE A 134 -4.72 -18.81 18.55
CA ILE A 134 -5.40 -19.01 17.26
C ILE A 134 -6.56 -19.99 17.46
N ASP A 135 -6.29 -21.18 18.01
CA ASP A 135 -7.32 -22.18 18.26
C ASP A 135 -8.42 -21.68 19.21
N ARG A 136 -8.03 -20.97 20.27
CA ARG A 136 -8.99 -20.38 21.21
C ARG A 136 -9.88 -19.34 20.54
N ASN A 137 -9.30 -18.52 19.63
CA ASN A 137 -10.05 -17.51 18.88
C ASN A 137 -11.12 -18.18 18.01
N PHE A 138 -10.73 -19.13 17.17
CA PHE A 138 -11.66 -19.78 16.25
C PHE A 138 -12.61 -20.78 16.93
N SER A 139 -12.27 -21.29 18.11
CA SER A 139 -13.24 -22.00 18.95
C SER A 139 -14.31 -21.07 19.52
N ARG A 140 -13.97 -19.81 19.80
CA ARG A 140 -14.92 -18.80 20.32
C ARG A 140 -15.74 -18.17 19.21
N TRP A 141 -15.13 -17.91 18.07
CA TRP A 141 -15.72 -17.32 16.89
C TRP A 141 -15.43 -18.22 15.67
N PRO A 142 -16.34 -19.13 15.32
CA PRO A 142 -16.11 -20.09 14.23
C PRO A 142 -16.31 -19.45 12.85
N LEU A 143 -15.30 -18.67 12.45
CA LEU A 143 -15.33 -17.93 11.18
C LEU A 143 -14.72 -18.72 10.03
N LEU A 144 -13.75 -19.61 10.30
CA LEU A 144 -13.12 -20.44 9.27
C LEU A 144 -14.17 -21.31 8.58
N GLY A 145 -14.12 -21.40 7.26
CA GLY A 145 -15.09 -22.08 6.43
C GLY A 145 -16.46 -21.37 6.30
N ASN A 146 -16.62 -20.20 6.94
CA ASN A 146 -17.89 -19.47 6.92
C ASN A 146 -17.73 -18.09 6.31
N TYR A 147 -18.55 -17.78 5.30
CA TYR A 147 -18.55 -16.45 4.68
C TYR A 147 -18.92 -15.37 5.71
N THR A 148 -18.08 -14.36 5.77
CA THR A 148 -18.32 -13.14 6.54
C THR A 148 -18.12 -11.95 5.60
N TRP A 149 -19.14 -11.09 5.46
CA TRP A 149 -19.02 -9.90 4.62
C TRP A 149 -17.95 -8.95 5.21
N PRO A 150 -17.06 -8.38 4.43
CA PRO A 150 -16.98 -8.38 2.97
C PRO A 150 -15.87 -9.32 2.41
N ASN A 151 -15.56 -10.43 3.04
CA ASN A 151 -14.50 -11.32 2.60
C ASN A 151 -14.69 -11.74 1.14
N TYR A 152 -13.64 -11.68 0.33
CA TYR A 152 -13.63 -12.19 -1.02
C TYR A 152 -13.40 -13.71 -1.04
N TYR A 153 -12.45 -14.19 -0.25
CA TYR A 153 -12.17 -15.61 -0.09
C TYR A 153 -12.65 -16.13 1.27
N VAL A 154 -12.87 -17.42 1.32
CA VAL A 154 -13.24 -18.17 2.53
C VAL A 154 -12.39 -19.42 2.57
N PHE A 155 -11.54 -19.57 3.56
CA PHE A 155 -10.69 -20.74 3.73
C PHE A 155 -11.11 -21.53 4.98
N ASP A 156 -10.86 -22.85 4.95
CA ASP A 156 -11.28 -23.76 6.00
C ASP A 156 -10.31 -23.79 7.17
N SER A 157 -9.08 -23.31 6.98
CA SER A 157 -8.03 -23.31 8.01
C SER A 157 -7.31 -21.95 8.11
N TYR A 158 -6.72 -21.69 9.28
CA TYR A 158 -5.90 -20.50 9.52
C TYR A 158 -4.61 -20.52 8.67
N GLU A 159 -4.06 -21.70 8.42
CA GLU A 159 -2.88 -21.90 7.58
C GLU A 159 -3.15 -21.50 6.14
N GLU A 160 -4.35 -21.75 5.62
CA GLU A 160 -4.75 -21.32 4.27
C GLU A 160 -4.92 -19.81 4.22
N GLU A 161 -5.51 -19.18 5.22
CA GLU A 161 -5.61 -17.72 5.34
C GLU A 161 -4.23 -17.05 5.33
N ILE A 162 -3.26 -17.58 6.09
CA ILE A 162 -1.89 -17.07 6.12
C ILE A 162 -1.16 -17.32 4.79
N SER A 163 -1.37 -18.46 4.16
CA SER A 163 -0.79 -18.76 2.85
C SER A 163 -1.31 -17.82 1.77
N TYR A 164 -2.61 -17.53 1.79
CA TYR A 164 -3.23 -16.56 0.90
C TYR A 164 -2.66 -15.15 1.10
N LEU A 165 -2.61 -14.67 2.35
CA LEU A 165 -2.04 -13.36 2.69
C LEU A 165 -0.62 -13.20 2.11
N LYS A 166 0.23 -14.20 2.29
CA LYS A 166 1.61 -14.18 1.78
C LYS A 166 1.67 -14.20 0.26
N SER A 167 0.90 -15.09 -0.39
CA SER A 167 0.91 -15.20 -1.86
C SER A 167 0.35 -13.95 -2.52
N TRP A 168 -0.78 -13.42 -2.03
CA TRP A 168 -1.36 -12.19 -2.53
C TRP A 168 -0.39 -11.01 -2.41
N THR A 169 0.26 -10.86 -1.24
CA THR A 169 1.23 -9.78 -1.01
C THR A 169 2.44 -9.90 -1.95
N SER A 170 2.98 -11.11 -2.15
CA SER A 170 4.07 -11.33 -3.09
C SER A 170 3.68 -11.06 -4.54
N GLU A 171 2.45 -11.39 -4.95
CA GLU A 171 1.94 -11.08 -6.29
C GLU A 171 1.72 -9.58 -6.47
N ARG A 172 1.19 -8.91 -5.46
CA ARG A 172 1.04 -7.46 -5.44
C ARG A 172 2.39 -6.74 -5.60
N LEU A 173 3.40 -7.15 -4.84
CA LEU A 173 4.74 -6.60 -4.94
C LEU A 173 5.35 -6.83 -6.33
N ARG A 174 5.18 -8.01 -6.93
CA ARG A 174 5.65 -8.26 -8.30
C ARG A 174 4.98 -7.36 -9.33
N TRP A 175 3.68 -7.10 -9.18
CA TRP A 175 2.99 -6.15 -10.04
C TRP A 175 3.53 -4.73 -9.84
N MET A 176 3.69 -4.28 -8.58
CA MET A 176 4.28 -2.97 -8.28
C MET A 176 5.72 -2.86 -8.80
N ASP A 177 6.52 -3.94 -8.73
CA ASP A 177 7.87 -4.00 -9.32
C ASP A 177 7.80 -3.74 -10.84
N SER A 178 6.82 -4.32 -11.55
CA SER A 178 6.68 -4.10 -13.00
C SER A 178 6.28 -2.66 -13.36
N GLU A 179 5.43 -2.04 -12.56
CA GLU A 179 4.97 -0.66 -12.80
C GLU A 179 6.05 0.39 -12.48
N LEU A 180 6.84 0.15 -11.42
CA LEU A 180 7.80 1.12 -10.90
C LEU A 180 9.24 0.88 -11.37
N SER A 181 9.52 -0.24 -12.05
CA SER A 181 10.84 -0.53 -12.62
C SER A 181 11.19 0.30 -13.86
N THR A 182 10.18 0.80 -14.57
CA THR A 182 10.34 1.57 -15.82
C THR A 182 10.60 3.06 -15.61
N GLN A 183 10.53 3.54 -14.35
CA GLN A 183 10.76 4.95 -14.04
C GLN A 183 12.17 5.20 -13.46
N ILE A 184 13.20 4.72 -14.15
CA ILE A 184 14.57 5.13 -13.82
C ILE A 184 14.74 6.55 -14.32
N THR A 185 14.81 7.51 -13.39
CA THR A 185 15.02 8.92 -13.70
C THR A 185 16.31 9.10 -14.47
N GLY A 186 16.23 9.61 -15.70
CA GLY A 186 17.37 9.78 -16.60
C GLY A 186 17.54 8.69 -17.64
N ASP A 187 16.73 7.64 -17.63
CA ASP A 187 16.64 6.65 -18.71
C ASP A 187 15.72 7.20 -19.81
N ILE A 188 16.29 8.03 -20.67
CA ILE A 188 15.53 8.70 -21.75
C ILE A 188 15.15 7.71 -22.86
N ASN A 189 15.95 6.68 -23.06
CA ASN A 189 15.73 5.68 -24.10
C ASN A 189 14.93 4.46 -23.62
N LEU A 190 14.59 4.39 -22.32
CA LEU A 190 13.80 3.34 -21.67
C LEU A 190 14.41 1.94 -21.80
N ASP A 191 15.75 1.83 -21.76
CA ASP A 191 16.44 0.55 -21.84
C ASP A 191 16.68 -0.09 -20.45
N GLY A 192 16.23 0.56 -19.37
CA GLY A 192 16.37 0.08 -18.01
C GLY A 192 17.71 0.44 -17.34
N SER A 193 18.48 1.37 -17.94
CA SER A 193 19.79 1.76 -17.40
C SER A 193 20.06 3.24 -17.67
N VAL A 194 20.45 3.99 -16.66
CA VAL A 194 20.91 5.37 -16.84
C VAL A 194 22.37 5.37 -17.28
N ASN A 195 22.64 5.83 -18.50
CA ASN A 195 23.99 5.84 -19.05
C ASN A 195 24.19 7.00 -20.07
N VAL A 196 25.34 7.02 -20.76
CA VAL A 196 25.69 8.09 -21.69
C VAL A 196 24.80 8.19 -22.95
N VAL A 197 23.94 7.23 -23.20
CA VAL A 197 23.01 7.23 -24.32
C VAL A 197 21.72 7.98 -23.99
N ASP A 198 21.49 8.27 -22.71
CA ASP A 198 20.33 9.02 -22.17
C ASP A 198 20.56 10.55 -22.16
N VAL A 199 21.67 11.04 -22.72
CA VAL A 199 22.06 12.44 -22.71
C VAL A 199 21.79 13.09 -24.07
#